data_b37a26d2ab54769267fc415bc1a1b472
#
_entry.id   b37a26d2ab54769267fc415bc1a1b472
#
_cell.length_a   1.000
_cell.length_b   1.000
_cell.length_c   1.000
_cell.angle_alpha   90.00
_cell.angle_beta   90.00
_cell.angle_gamma   90.00
#
_symmetry.space_group_name_H-M   'P 1'
#
loop_
_entity.id
_entity.type
_entity.pdbx_description
1 polymer ?
#
loop_
_entity_poly.entity_id
_entity_poly.type
_entity_poly.pdbx_seq_one_letter_code
_entity_poly.pdbx_strand_id
1 'polypeptide(L)'
;MISLNWVKDYVDIENKDLKKLATEITQAGINVEKVVTKHIDNLVIGEVLTCENHPDSDHLHICLVDIGNETLQIVCGAKNVRQGIKVIVAKDGCVLPGNNVIKKGKIRGVESNGMICALFELGIDEKTEENYNKGICELNSDAVVGEDPLKYLGLDDTLYELDVHKHRNNDCYYHIGFAYEIGTIINKKVTLPDLSYKVLDESCENLINLTVNTSKCPYFLTKLVKDVEIKESPDFIKKRLESVGMRSINNVVDISNYVINENKDYTTKLTSDVYSVSLKLEKTIDKIVKFIFNEVGKNIND
;
A
#
# COMPACT_ATOMS: atom_id res chain seq x y z
N MET A 1 0.90 -11.17 -7.16
CA MET A 1 0.03 -10.65 -6.07
C MET A 1 -0.87 -9.57 -6.64
N ILE A 2 -2.17 -9.65 -6.36
CA ILE A 2 -3.17 -8.64 -6.72
C ILE A 2 -3.80 -8.10 -5.43
N SER A 3 -3.76 -6.79 -5.24
CA SER A 3 -4.41 -6.07 -4.14
C SER A 3 -5.88 -5.84 -4.47
N LEU A 4 -6.78 -6.30 -3.61
CA LEU A 4 -8.21 -6.06 -3.81
C LEU A 4 -8.60 -4.62 -3.46
N ASN A 5 -7.88 -3.94 -2.56
CA ASN A 5 -8.09 -2.52 -2.33
C ASN A 5 -7.73 -1.69 -3.56
N TRP A 6 -6.74 -2.12 -4.33
CA TRP A 6 -6.43 -1.48 -5.61
C TRP A 6 -7.47 -1.79 -6.70
N VAL A 7 -7.97 -3.03 -6.73
CA VAL A 7 -9.03 -3.46 -7.67
C VAL A 7 -10.34 -2.70 -7.42
N LYS A 8 -10.67 -2.32 -6.18
CA LYS A 8 -11.87 -1.52 -5.83
C LYS A 8 -11.95 -0.18 -6.55
N ASP A 9 -10.83 0.38 -6.98
CA ASP A 9 -10.85 1.63 -7.75
C ASP A 9 -11.51 1.47 -9.13
N TYR A 10 -11.55 0.24 -9.64
CA TYR A 10 -12.02 -0.07 -10.99
C TYR A 10 -13.34 -0.80 -11.00
N VAL A 11 -13.62 -1.63 -10.00
CA VAL A 11 -14.84 -2.43 -9.90
C VAL A 11 -15.34 -2.49 -8.46
N ASP A 12 -16.64 -2.26 -8.29
CA ASP A 12 -17.31 -2.30 -6.99
C ASP A 12 -17.40 -3.75 -6.48
N ILE A 13 -16.57 -4.08 -5.51
CA ILE A 13 -16.56 -5.36 -4.78
C ILE A 13 -16.92 -5.19 -3.30
N GLU A 14 -17.50 -4.05 -2.91
CA GLU A 14 -17.97 -3.84 -1.55
C GLU A 14 -18.99 -4.91 -1.15
N ASN A 15 -18.98 -5.31 0.09
CA ASN A 15 -19.87 -6.33 0.67
C ASN A 15 -19.75 -7.73 0.04
N LYS A 16 -18.70 -8.02 -0.72
CA LYS A 16 -18.43 -9.37 -1.21
C LYS A 16 -17.64 -10.18 -0.19
N ASP A 17 -18.03 -11.44 -0.02
CA ASP A 17 -17.16 -12.41 0.65
C ASP A 17 -15.94 -12.70 -0.26
N LEU A 18 -14.77 -12.18 0.14
CA LEU A 18 -13.58 -12.26 -0.68
C LEU A 18 -13.04 -13.69 -0.82
N LYS A 19 -13.31 -14.59 0.13
CA LYS A 19 -12.95 -16.01 0.01
C LYS A 19 -13.86 -16.72 -1.00
N LYS A 20 -15.15 -16.40 -0.97
CA LYS A 20 -16.11 -16.92 -1.97
C LYS A 20 -15.78 -16.38 -3.35
N LEU A 21 -15.46 -15.10 -3.47
CA LEU A 21 -15.05 -14.48 -4.73
C LEU A 21 -13.80 -15.16 -5.31
N ALA A 22 -12.79 -15.49 -4.49
CA ALA A 22 -11.61 -16.26 -4.92
C ALA A 22 -11.99 -17.61 -5.52
N THR A 23 -12.98 -18.30 -4.92
CA THR A 23 -13.49 -19.57 -5.44
C THR A 23 -14.20 -19.38 -6.79
N GLU A 24 -15.05 -18.37 -6.92
CA GLU A 24 -15.74 -18.03 -8.16
C GLU A 24 -14.75 -17.69 -9.31
N ILE A 25 -13.70 -16.94 -9.00
CA ILE A 25 -12.62 -16.61 -9.94
C ILE A 25 -11.87 -17.87 -10.39
N THR A 26 -11.54 -18.76 -9.46
CA THR A 26 -10.89 -20.05 -9.76
C THR A 26 -11.78 -20.92 -10.67
N GLN A 27 -13.07 -20.99 -10.41
CA GLN A 27 -14.03 -21.72 -11.25
C GLN A 27 -14.19 -21.09 -12.64
N ALA A 28 -13.99 -19.78 -12.78
CA ALA A 28 -14.01 -19.08 -14.05
C ALA A 28 -12.69 -19.24 -14.87
N GLY A 29 -11.68 -19.92 -14.31
CA GLY A 29 -10.46 -20.30 -15.03
C GLY A 29 -9.19 -19.52 -14.69
N ILE A 30 -9.22 -18.68 -13.64
CA ILE A 30 -8.03 -18.02 -13.10
C ILE A 30 -7.78 -18.58 -11.69
N ASN A 31 -6.74 -19.38 -11.53
CA ASN A 31 -6.46 -20.01 -10.26
C ASN A 31 -5.99 -19.02 -9.21
N VAL A 32 -6.76 -18.88 -8.12
CA VAL A 32 -6.35 -18.14 -6.91
C VAL A 32 -5.71 -19.15 -5.96
N GLU A 33 -4.38 -19.19 -5.94
CA GLU A 33 -3.63 -20.13 -5.12
C GLU A 33 -3.75 -19.81 -3.63
N LYS A 34 -3.74 -18.51 -3.30
CA LYS A 34 -3.76 -18.07 -1.91
C LYS A 34 -4.51 -16.76 -1.74
N VAL A 35 -5.28 -16.68 -0.67
CA VAL A 35 -5.90 -15.45 -0.17
C VAL A 35 -5.15 -15.02 1.09
N VAL A 36 -4.49 -13.87 1.04
CA VAL A 36 -3.75 -13.31 2.15
C VAL A 36 -4.50 -12.08 2.65
N THR A 37 -5.06 -12.15 3.83
CA THR A 37 -5.73 -11.02 4.48
C THR A 37 -4.82 -10.49 5.58
N LYS A 38 -4.48 -9.21 5.51
CA LYS A 38 -3.72 -8.50 6.54
C LYS A 38 -4.67 -7.89 7.57
N HIS A 39 -5.47 -8.73 8.21
CA HIS A 39 -6.35 -8.32 9.29
C HIS A 39 -5.86 -8.93 10.60
N ILE A 40 -5.80 -8.12 11.65
CA ILE A 40 -5.43 -8.52 13.00
C ILE A 40 -6.59 -8.13 13.91
N ASP A 41 -7.30 -9.14 14.43
CA ASP A 41 -8.41 -8.93 15.37
C ASP A 41 -7.90 -8.33 16.68
N ASN A 42 -8.75 -7.53 17.34
CA ASN A 42 -8.45 -6.89 18.62
C ASN A 42 -7.28 -5.89 18.58
N LEU A 43 -7.01 -5.31 17.41
CA LEU A 43 -6.11 -4.19 17.24
C LEU A 43 -6.91 -2.89 17.15
N VAL A 44 -6.48 -1.84 17.85
CA VAL A 44 -7.24 -0.58 17.92
C VAL A 44 -6.31 0.63 18.05
N ILE A 45 -6.73 1.79 17.55
CA ILE A 45 -6.06 3.07 17.80
C ILE A 45 -6.40 3.53 19.22
N GLY A 46 -5.38 3.86 20.01
CA GLY A 46 -5.53 4.42 21.34
C GLY A 46 -4.79 5.74 21.50
N GLU A 47 -5.20 6.54 22.49
CA GLU A 47 -4.51 7.75 22.93
C GLU A 47 -3.94 7.58 24.33
N VAL A 48 -2.68 7.88 24.54
CA VAL A 48 -2.02 7.79 25.83
C VAL A 48 -2.43 8.99 26.69
N LEU A 49 -3.34 8.78 27.64
CA LEU A 49 -3.84 9.81 28.55
C LEU A 49 -2.83 10.19 29.62
N THR A 50 -2.15 9.20 30.21
CA THR A 50 -1.08 9.38 31.20
C THR A 50 0.07 8.43 30.92
N CYS A 51 1.28 8.83 31.31
CA CYS A 51 2.48 8.02 31.18
C CYS A 51 3.38 8.29 32.40
N GLU A 52 3.44 7.34 33.33
CA GLU A 52 4.19 7.45 34.60
C GLU A 52 5.29 6.40 34.66
N ASN A 53 6.37 6.70 35.39
CA ASN A 53 7.46 5.73 35.55
C ASN A 53 6.99 4.53 36.39
N HIS A 54 7.44 3.34 36.01
CA HIS A 54 7.15 2.13 36.77
C HIS A 54 7.96 2.14 38.10
N PRO A 55 7.34 1.84 39.26
CA PRO A 55 8.04 1.94 40.55
C PRO A 55 9.25 1.00 40.67
N ASP A 56 9.21 -0.13 40.04
CA ASP A 56 10.26 -1.17 40.12
C ASP A 56 11.09 -1.31 38.82
N SER A 57 11.16 -0.22 38.01
CA SER A 57 11.89 -0.26 36.72
C SER A 57 12.25 1.13 36.21
N ASP A 58 13.47 1.28 35.75
CA ASP A 58 14.03 2.51 35.18
C ASP A 58 13.69 2.73 33.71
N HIS A 59 13.13 1.72 33.03
CA HIS A 59 12.84 1.76 31.59
C HIS A 59 11.38 1.38 31.24
N LEU A 60 10.57 1.04 32.25
CA LEU A 60 9.15 0.76 32.03
C LEU A 60 8.29 1.94 32.43
N HIS A 61 7.19 2.12 31.72
CA HIS A 61 6.19 3.13 31.99
C HIS A 61 4.81 2.49 32.16
N ILE A 62 4.02 3.03 33.07
CA ILE A 62 2.61 2.68 33.27
C ILE A 62 1.79 3.72 32.52
N CYS A 63 1.07 3.28 31.51
CA CYS A 63 0.27 4.14 30.65
C CYS A 63 -1.22 3.86 30.85
N LEU A 64 -2.03 4.92 30.96
CA LEU A 64 -3.47 4.82 30.76
C LEU A 64 -3.77 5.21 29.31
N VAL A 65 -4.39 4.31 28.58
CA VAL A 65 -4.64 4.48 27.15
C VAL A 65 -6.14 4.40 26.89
N ASP A 66 -6.70 5.49 26.36
CA ASP A 66 -8.09 5.53 25.88
C ASP A 66 -8.17 4.81 24.52
N ILE A 67 -9.08 3.87 24.39
CA ILE A 67 -9.34 3.14 23.14
C ILE A 67 -10.76 3.38 22.61
N GLY A 68 -11.39 4.47 23.05
CA GLY A 68 -12.70 4.98 22.60
C GLY A 68 -13.86 4.47 23.43
N ASN A 69 -13.92 3.20 23.73
CA ASN A 69 -14.99 2.59 24.54
C ASN A 69 -14.58 2.29 25.99
N GLU A 70 -13.30 2.25 26.27
CA GLU A 70 -12.74 2.00 27.59
C GLU A 70 -11.31 2.56 27.68
N THR A 71 -10.81 2.65 28.92
CA THR A 71 -9.40 3.02 29.17
C THR A 71 -8.66 1.80 29.70
N LEU A 72 -7.52 1.49 29.07
CA LEU A 72 -6.68 0.35 29.45
C LEU A 72 -5.42 0.84 30.17
N GLN A 73 -5.06 0.16 31.26
CA GLN A 73 -3.72 0.27 31.85
C GLN A 73 -2.78 -0.67 31.10
N ILE A 74 -1.69 -0.13 30.56
CA ILE A 74 -0.69 -0.88 29.80
C ILE A 74 0.70 -0.50 30.30
N VAL A 75 1.52 -1.52 30.56
CA VAL A 75 2.94 -1.31 30.88
C VAL A 75 3.74 -1.38 29.58
N CYS A 76 4.48 -0.30 29.27
CA CYS A 76 5.24 -0.14 28.05
C CYS A 76 6.72 0.10 28.34
N GLY A 77 7.60 -0.58 27.58
CA GLY A 77 9.07 -0.42 27.68
C GLY A 77 9.69 0.41 26.56
N ALA A 78 8.88 1.00 25.69
CA ALA A 78 9.40 1.80 24.59
C ALA A 78 9.89 3.17 25.05
N LYS A 79 11.03 3.61 24.55
CA LYS A 79 11.67 4.89 24.91
C LYS A 79 10.87 6.12 24.43
N ASN A 80 10.06 5.95 23.40
CA ASN A 80 9.30 7.03 22.80
C ASN A 80 7.86 7.16 23.36
N VAL A 81 7.45 6.28 24.28
CA VAL A 81 6.12 6.39 24.89
C VAL A 81 6.02 7.65 25.77
N ARG A 82 4.94 8.42 25.58
CA ARG A 82 4.65 9.64 26.34
C ARG A 82 3.17 9.99 26.28
N GLN A 83 2.74 10.86 27.16
CA GLN A 83 1.37 11.37 27.18
C GLN A 83 1.02 12.13 25.89
N GLY A 84 -0.22 12.00 25.43
CA GLY A 84 -0.81 12.76 24.33
C GLY A 84 -0.52 12.18 22.94
N ILE A 85 0.21 11.06 22.81
CA ILE A 85 0.43 10.42 21.51
C ILE A 85 -0.67 9.42 21.20
N LYS A 86 -0.97 9.27 19.91
CA LYS A 86 -1.83 8.20 19.39
C LYS A 86 -0.98 7.02 18.98
N VAL A 87 -1.42 5.84 19.37
CA VAL A 87 -0.63 4.60 19.28
C VAL A 87 -1.50 3.43 18.82
N ILE A 88 -0.85 2.36 18.40
CA ILE A 88 -1.51 1.10 18.08
C ILE A 88 -1.55 0.23 19.32
N VAL A 89 -2.73 -0.21 19.72
CA VAL A 89 -2.98 -1.04 20.90
C VAL A 89 -3.48 -2.41 20.50
N ALA A 90 -2.76 -3.45 20.88
CA ALA A 90 -3.21 -4.83 20.85
C ALA A 90 -3.92 -5.15 22.17
N LYS A 91 -5.23 -5.45 22.09
CA LYS A 91 -6.05 -5.81 23.25
C LYS A 91 -5.85 -7.28 23.63
N ASP A 92 -6.42 -7.67 24.77
CA ASP A 92 -6.49 -9.06 25.21
C ASP A 92 -7.11 -9.95 24.14
N GLY A 93 -6.46 -11.09 23.84
CA GLY A 93 -6.85 -12.02 22.79
C GLY A 93 -6.36 -11.63 21.38
N CYS A 94 -5.67 -10.49 21.20
CA CYS A 94 -5.04 -10.16 19.93
C CYS A 94 -3.95 -11.18 19.59
N VAL A 95 -3.97 -11.69 18.36
CA VAL A 95 -2.94 -12.61 17.84
C VAL A 95 -2.06 -11.89 16.86
N LEU A 96 -0.86 -11.57 17.29
CA LEU A 96 0.16 -10.91 16.45
C LEU A 96 0.90 -11.95 15.58
N PRO A 97 1.60 -11.51 14.51
CA PRO A 97 2.43 -12.38 13.68
C PRO A 97 3.36 -13.27 14.51
N GLY A 98 3.55 -14.49 14.03
CA GLY A 98 4.29 -15.52 14.79
C GLY A 98 3.49 -16.21 15.88
N ASN A 99 2.14 -16.12 15.85
CA ASN A 99 1.21 -16.71 16.85
C ASN A 99 1.43 -16.16 18.27
N ASN A 100 1.89 -14.93 18.39
CA ASN A 100 2.06 -14.29 19.69
C ASN A 100 0.71 -13.73 20.17
N VAL A 101 0.12 -14.39 21.17
CA VAL A 101 -1.18 -14.01 21.74
C VAL A 101 -0.98 -13.03 22.88
N ILE A 102 -1.54 -11.83 22.74
CA ILE A 102 -1.55 -10.82 23.80
C ILE A 102 -2.58 -11.21 24.86
N LYS A 103 -2.15 -11.24 26.11
CA LYS A 103 -2.99 -11.58 27.27
C LYS A 103 -2.84 -10.56 28.36
N LYS A 104 -3.94 -10.32 29.08
CA LYS A 104 -3.90 -9.58 30.35
C LYS A 104 -2.95 -10.27 31.31
N GLY A 105 -2.11 -9.50 31.97
CA GLY A 105 -1.12 -10.06 32.88
C GLY A 105 -0.53 -9.03 33.81
N LYS A 106 0.49 -9.44 34.57
CA LYS A 106 1.25 -8.54 35.45
C LYS A 106 2.70 -8.46 34.96
N ILE A 107 3.19 -7.24 34.80
CA ILE A 107 4.58 -6.94 34.46
C ILE A 107 5.21 -6.31 35.69
N ARG A 108 6.15 -6.97 36.33
CA ARG A 108 6.78 -6.56 37.60
C ARG A 108 5.76 -6.11 38.64
N GLY A 109 4.68 -6.91 38.82
CA GLY A 109 3.65 -6.66 39.82
C GLY A 109 2.52 -5.71 39.39
N VAL A 110 2.68 -4.93 38.32
CA VAL A 110 1.68 -4.00 37.80
C VAL A 110 0.86 -4.65 36.71
N GLU A 111 -0.46 -4.47 36.72
CA GLU A 111 -1.37 -5.00 35.70
C GLU A 111 -1.16 -4.33 34.34
N SER A 112 -1.12 -5.15 33.29
CA SER A 112 -1.10 -4.71 31.89
C SER A 112 -2.20 -5.41 31.11
N ASN A 113 -3.14 -4.64 30.58
CA ASN A 113 -4.37 -5.15 29.94
C ASN A 113 -4.28 -5.12 28.40
N GLY A 114 -3.08 -5.11 27.85
CA GLY A 114 -2.79 -5.08 26.41
C GLY A 114 -1.33 -4.73 26.18
N MET A 115 -1.01 -4.43 24.91
CA MET A 115 0.32 -4.03 24.48
C MET A 115 0.24 -2.85 23.51
N ILE A 116 1.10 -1.85 23.68
CA ILE A 116 1.32 -0.80 22.68
C ILE A 116 2.36 -1.32 21.68
N CYS A 117 2.02 -1.33 20.39
CA CYS A 117 2.76 -2.05 19.36
C CYS A 117 3.72 -1.16 18.57
N ALA A 118 4.87 -1.72 18.21
CA ALA A 118 5.73 -1.24 17.15
C ALA A 118 5.31 -1.87 15.80
N LEU A 119 5.69 -1.27 14.66
CA LEU A 119 5.32 -1.78 13.34
C LEU A 119 5.92 -3.16 13.04
N PHE A 120 7.13 -3.45 13.54
CA PHE A 120 7.76 -4.76 13.36
C PHE A 120 7.04 -5.89 14.12
N GLU A 121 6.31 -5.57 15.20
CA GLU A 121 5.49 -6.54 15.95
C GLU A 121 4.24 -6.93 15.17
N LEU A 122 3.75 -6.02 14.32
CA LEU A 122 2.65 -6.25 13.40
C LEU A 122 3.08 -6.93 12.08
N GLY A 123 4.38 -7.22 11.92
CA GLY A 123 4.93 -7.78 10.68
C GLY A 123 4.90 -6.81 9.49
N ILE A 124 4.80 -5.50 9.76
CA ILE A 124 4.83 -4.44 8.76
C ILE A 124 6.26 -4.08 8.43
N ASP A 125 7.10 -3.92 9.45
CA ASP A 125 8.53 -3.67 9.32
C ASP A 125 9.34 -4.95 9.61
N GLU A 126 10.59 -4.96 9.14
CA GLU A 126 11.54 -6.00 9.54
C GLU A 126 12.02 -5.77 10.99
N LYS A 127 12.25 -6.86 11.71
CA LYS A 127 12.78 -6.82 13.09
C LYS A 127 14.30 -6.56 13.07
N THR A 128 14.70 -5.31 12.77
CA THR A 128 16.07 -4.83 12.80
C THR A 128 16.37 -4.08 14.10
N GLU A 129 17.64 -3.91 14.45
CA GLU A 129 18.04 -3.10 15.59
C GLU A 129 17.59 -1.64 15.44
N GLU A 130 17.62 -1.12 14.22
CA GLU A 130 17.13 0.23 13.89
C GLU A 130 15.65 0.38 14.21
N ASN A 131 14.80 -0.54 13.72
CA ASN A 131 13.36 -0.50 13.95
C ASN A 131 13.00 -0.75 15.42
N TYR A 132 13.77 -1.58 16.11
CA TYR A 132 13.63 -1.75 17.56
C TYR A 132 13.92 -0.45 18.32
N ASN A 133 14.95 0.30 17.91
CA ASN A 133 15.30 1.57 18.54
C ASN A 133 14.34 2.71 18.22
N LYS A 134 13.55 2.64 17.12
CA LYS A 134 12.45 3.57 16.83
C LYS A 134 11.34 3.46 17.87
N GLY A 135 11.14 2.29 18.49
CA GLY A 135 10.13 2.04 19.50
C GLY A 135 8.73 1.77 18.93
N ILE A 136 7.71 2.21 19.67
CA ILE A 136 6.31 2.05 19.27
C ILE A 136 5.93 2.94 18.10
N CYS A 137 4.89 2.52 17.35
CA CYS A 137 4.34 3.31 16.25
C CYS A 137 3.53 4.49 16.79
N GLU A 138 3.96 5.71 16.47
CA GLU A 138 3.20 6.93 16.72
C GLU A 138 2.37 7.26 15.48
N LEU A 139 1.06 7.39 15.67
CA LEU A 139 0.13 7.79 14.62
C LEU A 139 -0.03 9.31 14.61
N ASN A 140 -0.43 9.86 13.46
CA ASN A 140 -0.68 11.30 13.35
C ASN A 140 -1.93 11.72 14.16
N SER A 141 -2.07 13.00 14.40
CA SER A 141 -3.17 13.58 15.19
C SER A 141 -4.56 13.37 14.59
N ASP A 142 -4.65 13.11 13.28
CA ASP A 142 -5.90 12.83 12.56
C ASP A 142 -6.42 11.39 12.75
N ALA A 143 -5.60 10.47 13.29
CA ALA A 143 -6.04 9.12 13.62
C ALA A 143 -7.18 9.16 14.64
N VAL A 144 -8.24 8.38 14.41
CA VAL A 144 -9.43 8.36 15.27
C VAL A 144 -9.31 7.24 16.30
N VAL A 145 -9.38 7.59 17.57
CA VAL A 145 -9.34 6.61 18.69
C VAL A 145 -10.50 5.63 18.57
N GLY A 146 -10.23 4.35 18.74
CA GLY A 146 -11.22 3.27 18.62
C GLY A 146 -11.32 2.65 17.23
N GLU A 147 -10.74 3.27 16.20
CA GLU A 147 -10.70 2.69 14.83
C GLU A 147 -9.60 1.65 14.65
N ASP A 148 -9.70 0.90 13.56
CA ASP A 148 -8.70 -0.08 13.13
C ASP A 148 -7.43 0.62 12.62
N PRO A 149 -6.26 0.43 13.25
CA PRO A 149 -5.02 1.06 12.85
C PRO A 149 -4.50 0.56 11.50
N LEU A 150 -4.78 -0.69 11.10
CA LEU A 150 -4.37 -1.20 9.80
C LEU A 150 -5.12 -0.51 8.67
N LYS A 151 -6.42 -0.22 8.89
CA LYS A 151 -7.22 0.57 7.97
C LYS A 151 -6.70 2.01 7.87
N TYR A 152 -6.41 2.64 9.00
CA TYR A 152 -5.83 3.98 9.04
C TYR A 152 -4.49 4.05 8.28
N LEU A 153 -3.64 3.04 8.45
CA LEU A 153 -2.37 2.93 7.74
C LEU A 153 -2.53 2.50 6.27
N GLY A 154 -3.74 2.09 5.83
CA GLY A 154 -3.99 1.56 4.50
C GLY A 154 -3.38 0.18 4.27
N LEU A 155 -3.24 -0.61 5.32
CA LEU A 155 -2.64 -1.94 5.33
C LEU A 155 -3.67 -3.07 5.50
N ASP A 156 -4.97 -2.73 5.59
CA ASP A 156 -6.11 -3.64 5.69
C ASP A 156 -6.47 -4.27 4.34
N ASP A 157 -5.50 -4.73 3.58
CA ASP A 157 -5.72 -5.25 2.24
C ASP A 157 -5.93 -6.77 2.23
N THR A 158 -6.70 -7.24 1.26
CA THR A 158 -6.75 -8.65 0.89
C THR A 158 -6.03 -8.84 -0.43
N LEU A 159 -5.02 -9.70 -0.41
CA LEU A 159 -4.19 -9.99 -1.57
C LEU A 159 -4.54 -11.37 -2.12
N TYR A 160 -4.65 -11.46 -3.44
CA TYR A 160 -4.74 -12.73 -4.15
C TYR A 160 -3.40 -13.07 -4.79
N GLU A 161 -2.89 -14.24 -4.45
CA GLU A 161 -1.80 -14.88 -5.20
C GLU A 161 -2.40 -15.68 -6.33
N LEU A 162 -2.08 -15.30 -7.57
CA LEU A 162 -2.68 -15.90 -8.76
C LEU A 162 -1.65 -16.77 -9.48
N ASP A 163 -2.08 -17.97 -9.89
CA ASP A 163 -1.44 -18.72 -10.95
C ASP A 163 -2.16 -18.46 -12.27
N VAL A 164 -1.57 -17.61 -13.09
CA VAL A 164 -2.13 -17.19 -14.37
C VAL A 164 -1.48 -17.96 -15.50
N HIS A 165 -2.28 -18.68 -16.27
CA HIS A 165 -1.79 -19.39 -17.45
C HIS A 165 -1.09 -18.43 -18.43
N LYS A 166 -0.03 -18.91 -19.10
CA LYS A 166 0.83 -18.10 -19.98
C LYS A 166 0.08 -17.31 -21.06
N HIS A 167 -1.01 -17.86 -21.58
CA HIS A 167 -1.83 -17.21 -22.62
C HIS A 167 -2.70 -16.05 -22.06
N ARG A 168 -2.87 -15.96 -20.72
CA ARG A 168 -3.61 -14.90 -20.03
C ARG A 168 -2.68 -13.86 -19.37
N ASN A 169 -1.36 -13.94 -19.57
CA ASN A 169 -0.41 -12.99 -19.00
C ASN A 169 -0.63 -11.55 -19.49
N ASN A 170 -1.18 -11.38 -20.68
CA ASN A 170 -1.36 -10.06 -21.29
C ASN A 170 -2.62 -9.32 -20.77
N ASP A 171 -3.54 -10.02 -20.13
CA ASP A 171 -4.84 -9.48 -19.72
C ASP A 171 -5.13 -9.61 -18.22
N CYS A 172 -4.63 -10.64 -17.54
CA CYS A 172 -5.01 -10.92 -16.14
C CYS A 172 -3.89 -10.68 -15.11
N TYR A 173 -2.67 -10.37 -15.54
CA TYR A 173 -1.51 -10.29 -14.63
C TYR A 173 -1.33 -8.92 -13.95
N TYR A 174 -2.33 -8.03 -14.06
CA TYR A 174 -2.31 -6.68 -13.52
C TYR A 174 -3.71 -6.25 -13.03
N HIS A 175 -3.77 -5.23 -12.18
CA HIS A 175 -4.98 -4.87 -11.44
C HIS A 175 -6.18 -4.52 -12.33
N ILE A 176 -5.99 -3.71 -13.38
CA ILE A 176 -7.09 -3.35 -14.30
C ILE A 176 -7.59 -4.59 -15.06
N GLY A 177 -6.69 -5.41 -15.58
CA GLY A 177 -7.08 -6.63 -16.29
C GLY A 177 -7.84 -7.59 -15.38
N PHE A 178 -7.36 -7.78 -14.17
CA PHE A 178 -8.02 -8.61 -13.17
C PHE A 178 -9.37 -8.00 -12.72
N ALA A 179 -9.50 -6.68 -12.68
CA ALA A 179 -10.76 -6.01 -12.41
C ALA A 179 -11.83 -6.30 -13.49
N TYR A 180 -11.43 -6.42 -14.76
CA TYR A 180 -12.35 -6.85 -15.84
C TYR A 180 -12.85 -8.28 -15.63
N GLU A 181 -11.98 -9.20 -15.19
CA GLU A 181 -12.40 -10.57 -14.90
C GLU A 181 -13.39 -10.60 -13.73
N ILE A 182 -13.06 -9.92 -12.63
CA ILE A 182 -13.98 -9.80 -11.50
C ILE A 182 -15.29 -9.16 -11.95
N GLY A 183 -15.25 -8.05 -12.67
CA GLY A 183 -16.43 -7.36 -13.17
C GLY A 183 -17.35 -8.27 -14.00
N THR A 184 -16.74 -9.13 -14.82
CA THR A 184 -17.47 -10.13 -15.60
C THR A 184 -18.14 -11.18 -14.70
N ILE A 185 -17.40 -11.71 -13.73
CA ILE A 185 -17.89 -12.76 -12.81
C ILE A 185 -19.05 -12.24 -11.95
N ILE A 186 -18.92 -11.03 -11.40
CA ILE A 186 -19.95 -10.46 -10.52
C ILE A 186 -20.99 -9.59 -11.25
N ASN A 187 -20.92 -9.51 -12.59
CA ASN A 187 -21.78 -8.68 -13.43
C ASN A 187 -21.78 -7.19 -13.03
N LYS A 188 -20.59 -6.62 -12.83
CA LYS A 188 -20.40 -5.20 -12.54
C LYS A 188 -19.56 -4.53 -13.61
N LYS A 189 -19.87 -3.26 -13.88
CA LYS A 189 -19.11 -2.46 -14.85
C LYS A 189 -17.75 -2.04 -14.27
N VAL A 190 -16.70 -2.15 -15.06
CA VAL A 190 -15.36 -1.62 -14.74
C VAL A 190 -15.29 -0.15 -15.17
N THR A 191 -14.81 0.70 -14.29
CA THR A 191 -14.58 2.12 -14.55
C THR A 191 -13.09 2.38 -14.59
N LEU A 192 -12.59 2.89 -15.69
CA LEU A 192 -11.17 3.26 -15.81
C LEU A 192 -10.95 4.68 -15.31
N PRO A 193 -9.75 5.00 -14.81
CA PRO A 193 -9.41 6.36 -14.40
C PRO A 193 -9.40 7.29 -15.61
N ASP A 194 -9.73 8.57 -15.38
CA ASP A 194 -9.55 9.61 -16.38
C ASP A 194 -8.06 9.83 -16.66
N LEU A 195 -7.63 9.77 -17.92
CA LEU A 195 -6.26 9.94 -18.38
C LEU A 195 -6.00 11.34 -18.98
N SER A 196 -6.95 12.27 -18.84
CA SER A 196 -6.78 13.65 -19.33
C SER A 196 -5.68 14.38 -18.56
N TYR A 197 -4.85 15.12 -19.25
CA TYR A 197 -3.83 16.01 -18.69
C TYR A 197 -3.60 17.21 -19.60
N LYS A 198 -3.07 18.29 -19.04
CA LYS A 198 -2.77 19.51 -19.81
C LYS A 198 -1.50 19.29 -20.63
N VAL A 199 -1.59 19.50 -21.94
CA VAL A 199 -0.45 19.51 -22.85
C VAL A 199 -0.01 20.95 -23.04
N LEU A 200 1.29 21.21 -23.08
CA LEU A 200 1.84 22.51 -23.41
C LEU A 200 1.77 22.75 -24.93
N ASP A 201 1.61 24.01 -25.33
CA ASP A 201 1.56 24.39 -26.74
C ASP A 201 2.92 24.28 -27.46
N GLU A 202 4.00 24.18 -26.69
CA GLU A 202 5.37 24.03 -27.20
C GLU A 202 5.61 22.63 -27.75
N SER A 203 6.02 22.53 -29.04
CA SER A 203 6.39 21.25 -29.65
C SER A 203 7.69 20.70 -29.06
N CYS A 204 7.74 19.43 -28.72
CA CYS A 204 8.95 18.75 -28.29
C CYS A 204 9.94 18.44 -29.43
N GLU A 205 9.55 18.61 -30.69
CA GLU A 205 10.39 18.29 -31.87
C GLU A 205 11.73 19.04 -31.88
N ASN A 206 11.73 20.26 -31.34
CA ASN A 206 12.94 21.06 -31.25
C ASN A 206 13.81 20.74 -30.02
N LEU A 207 13.32 19.91 -29.11
CA LEU A 207 13.96 19.60 -27.84
C LEU A 207 14.48 18.17 -27.79
N ILE A 208 13.95 17.30 -28.63
CA ILE A 208 14.30 15.87 -28.66
C ILE A 208 14.66 15.46 -30.08
N ASN A 209 15.85 14.89 -30.25
CA ASN A 209 16.24 14.21 -31.48
C ASN A 209 15.95 12.71 -31.34
N LEU A 210 14.98 12.22 -32.09
CA LEU A 210 14.62 10.81 -32.10
C LEU A 210 15.07 10.16 -33.41
N THR A 211 15.91 9.13 -33.31
CA THR A 211 16.34 8.35 -34.46
C THR A 211 16.11 6.85 -34.18
N VAL A 212 15.35 6.19 -35.06
CA VAL A 212 15.09 4.75 -34.98
C VAL A 212 15.90 4.06 -36.07
N ASN A 213 16.98 3.37 -35.67
CA ASN A 213 17.93 2.72 -36.61
C ASN A 213 17.60 1.26 -36.89
N THR A 214 16.36 0.85 -36.76
CA THR A 214 15.93 -0.53 -37.03
C THR A 214 14.53 -0.60 -37.62
N SER A 215 14.34 -1.47 -38.57
CA SER A 215 13.02 -1.79 -39.14
C SER A 215 12.15 -2.63 -38.19
N LYS A 216 12.73 -3.17 -37.11
CA LYS A 216 12.01 -4.01 -36.14
C LYS A 216 11.21 -3.17 -35.12
N CYS A 217 11.36 -1.85 -35.11
CA CYS A 217 10.59 -0.91 -34.28
C CYS A 217 9.75 -0.02 -35.20
N PRO A 218 8.56 -0.48 -35.64
CA PRO A 218 7.74 0.27 -36.60
C PRO A 218 7.07 1.50 -35.99
N TYR A 219 7.03 1.61 -34.65
CA TYR A 219 6.38 2.70 -33.95
C TYR A 219 7.11 3.01 -32.64
N PHE A 220 7.47 4.28 -32.45
CA PHE A 220 8.10 4.77 -31.23
C PHE A 220 7.51 6.13 -30.84
N LEU A 221 6.96 6.23 -29.62
CA LEU A 221 6.36 7.44 -29.10
C LEU A 221 7.23 8.01 -27.98
N THR A 222 7.42 9.33 -27.99
CA THR A 222 8.17 10.03 -26.96
C THR A 222 7.36 11.21 -26.44
N LYS A 223 7.31 11.37 -25.13
CA LYS A 223 6.76 12.56 -24.47
C LYS A 223 7.82 13.19 -23.57
N LEU A 224 7.94 14.50 -23.61
CA LEU A 224 8.84 15.28 -22.78
C LEU A 224 8.09 15.83 -21.58
N VAL A 225 8.60 15.55 -20.39
CA VAL A 225 8.13 16.15 -19.14
C VAL A 225 9.25 17.02 -18.60
N LYS A 226 8.97 18.32 -18.39
CA LYS A 226 9.94 19.30 -17.89
C LYS A 226 9.77 19.48 -16.38
N ASP A 227 10.79 20.04 -15.74
CA ASP A 227 10.78 20.51 -14.35
C ASP A 227 10.41 19.40 -13.33
N VAL A 228 10.88 18.18 -13.60
CA VAL A 228 10.67 17.04 -12.72
C VAL A 228 11.62 17.12 -11.53
N GLU A 229 11.07 17.24 -10.33
CA GLU A 229 11.80 17.12 -9.07
C GLU A 229 11.76 15.69 -8.57
N ILE A 230 12.93 15.11 -8.28
CA ILE A 230 13.01 13.77 -7.68
C ILE A 230 12.82 13.91 -6.16
N LYS A 231 11.76 13.30 -5.65
CA LYS A 231 11.39 13.32 -4.23
C LYS A 231 10.72 12.00 -3.82
N GLU A 232 10.36 11.89 -2.56
CA GLU A 232 9.54 10.78 -2.08
C GLU A 232 8.19 10.72 -2.80
N SER A 233 7.72 9.52 -3.05
CA SER A 233 6.40 9.29 -3.64
C SER A 233 5.28 9.69 -2.69
N PRO A 234 4.10 10.09 -3.21
CA PRO A 234 2.90 10.23 -2.41
C PRO A 234 2.54 8.93 -1.68
N ASP A 235 1.97 9.06 -0.49
CA ASP A 235 1.68 7.92 0.39
C ASP A 235 0.80 6.86 -0.25
N PHE A 236 -0.16 7.24 -1.08
CA PHE A 236 -1.02 6.28 -1.77
C PHE A 236 -0.25 5.39 -2.76
N ILE A 237 0.77 5.91 -3.44
CA ILE A 237 1.64 5.14 -4.33
C ILE A 237 2.52 4.19 -3.50
N LYS A 238 3.15 4.70 -2.43
CA LYS A 238 3.97 3.89 -1.52
C LYS A 238 3.18 2.71 -0.97
N LYS A 239 2.02 2.99 -0.34
CA LYS A 239 1.14 1.98 0.26
C LYS A 239 0.71 0.90 -0.74
N ARG A 240 0.38 1.28 -1.98
CA ARG A 240 -0.02 0.32 -3.03
C ARG A 240 1.12 -0.55 -3.49
N LEU A 241 2.30 0.01 -3.71
CA LEU A 241 3.48 -0.76 -4.07
C LEU A 241 3.88 -1.71 -2.95
N GLU A 242 3.91 -1.24 -1.71
CA GLU A 242 4.22 -2.04 -0.53
C GLU A 242 3.19 -3.16 -0.29
N SER A 243 1.91 -2.92 -0.60
CA SER A 243 0.88 -3.96 -0.47
C SER A 243 1.16 -5.16 -1.37
N VAL A 244 1.71 -4.95 -2.56
CA VAL A 244 2.08 -6.02 -3.51
C VAL A 244 3.53 -6.48 -3.37
N GLY A 245 4.25 -6.04 -2.32
CA GLY A 245 5.61 -6.46 -1.99
C GLY A 245 6.71 -5.69 -2.73
N MET A 246 6.41 -4.52 -3.28
CA MET A 246 7.40 -3.65 -3.94
C MET A 246 7.82 -2.52 -3.01
N ARG A 247 9.13 -2.33 -2.83
CA ARG A 247 9.68 -1.23 -2.04
C ARG A 247 9.59 0.09 -2.81
N SER A 248 9.12 1.14 -2.15
CA SER A 248 9.18 2.52 -2.66
C SER A 248 10.62 3.03 -2.69
N ILE A 249 10.98 3.78 -3.74
CA ILE A 249 12.33 4.33 -3.96
C ILE A 249 12.26 5.86 -4.10
N ASN A 250 11.58 6.35 -5.13
CA ASN A 250 11.31 7.76 -5.38
C ASN A 250 10.13 7.90 -6.36
N ASN A 251 9.60 9.10 -6.49
CA ASN A 251 8.40 9.37 -7.29
C ASN A 251 8.50 8.89 -8.75
N VAL A 252 9.65 9.03 -9.40
CA VAL A 252 9.82 8.63 -10.81
C VAL A 252 9.82 7.11 -10.97
N VAL A 253 10.60 6.41 -10.14
CA VAL A 253 10.68 4.95 -10.16
C VAL A 253 9.36 4.33 -9.73
N ASP A 254 8.76 4.87 -8.68
CA ASP A 254 7.52 4.34 -8.11
C ASP A 254 6.32 4.53 -9.03
N ILE A 255 6.23 5.67 -9.75
CA ILE A 255 5.20 5.86 -10.78
C ILE A 255 5.35 4.80 -11.87
N SER A 256 6.55 4.52 -12.32
CA SER A 256 6.80 3.46 -13.30
C SER A 256 6.34 2.11 -12.78
N ASN A 257 6.75 1.74 -11.55
CA ASN A 257 6.35 0.50 -10.89
C ASN A 257 4.84 0.41 -10.66
N TYR A 258 4.22 1.53 -10.29
CA TYR A 258 2.78 1.64 -10.10
C TYR A 258 2.03 1.34 -11.40
N VAL A 259 2.40 2.00 -12.49
CA VAL A 259 1.75 1.82 -13.80
C VAL A 259 1.92 0.40 -14.32
N ILE A 260 3.07 -0.24 -14.08
CA ILE A 260 3.30 -1.65 -14.45
C ILE A 260 2.34 -2.59 -13.70
N ASN A 261 2.16 -2.38 -12.40
CA ASN A 261 1.26 -3.20 -11.59
C ASN A 261 -0.21 -2.92 -11.87
N GLU A 262 -0.52 -1.67 -12.22
CA GLU A 262 -1.87 -1.26 -12.56
C GLU A 262 -2.30 -1.82 -13.92
N ASN A 263 -1.41 -1.73 -14.91
CA ASN A 263 -1.70 -2.06 -16.30
C ASN A 263 -0.43 -2.55 -17.00
N LYS A 264 -0.04 -3.78 -16.80
CA LYS A 264 1.22 -4.43 -17.25
C LYS A 264 1.48 -4.29 -18.76
N ASP A 265 1.40 -3.07 -19.27
CA ASP A 265 1.80 -2.74 -20.63
C ASP A 265 3.28 -2.36 -20.68
N TYR A 266 4.12 -3.36 -20.89
CA TYR A 266 5.44 -3.33 -21.54
C TYR A 266 6.47 -2.25 -21.21
N THR A 267 6.29 -1.42 -20.18
CA THR A 267 7.26 -0.39 -19.79
C THR A 267 8.48 -0.94 -19.05
N THR A 268 8.47 -2.19 -18.66
CA THR A 268 9.45 -2.77 -17.74
C THR A 268 10.80 -3.12 -18.33
N LYS A 269 11.03 -2.91 -19.60
CA LYS A 269 12.37 -3.12 -20.18
C LYS A 269 12.88 -1.87 -20.85
N LEU A 270 13.04 -0.81 -20.08
CA LEU A 270 13.81 0.37 -20.48
C LEU A 270 15.33 0.14 -20.43
N THR A 271 15.82 -1.08 -20.26
CA THR A 271 17.26 -1.26 -20.07
C THR A 271 17.98 -2.12 -21.07
N SER A 272 17.37 -2.77 -22.06
CA SER A 272 18.19 -3.35 -23.12
C SER A 272 17.49 -4.04 -24.29
N ASP A 273 16.20 -4.39 -24.21
CA ASP A 273 15.58 -5.12 -25.30
C ASP A 273 14.27 -4.47 -25.77
N VAL A 274 14.41 -3.45 -26.61
CA VAL A 274 13.31 -2.78 -27.30
C VAL A 274 12.76 -3.70 -28.39
N TYR A 275 11.95 -4.68 -28.05
CA TYR A 275 11.43 -5.63 -29.04
C TYR A 275 9.91 -5.81 -29.05
N SER A 276 9.12 -4.91 -28.55
CA SER A 276 7.70 -4.88 -28.93
C SER A 276 7.01 -3.64 -28.37
N VAL A 277 6.95 -2.62 -29.18
CA VAL A 277 6.15 -1.43 -28.90
C VAL A 277 4.81 -1.64 -29.61
N SER A 278 3.77 -1.93 -28.87
CA SER A 278 2.41 -2.02 -29.41
C SER A 278 1.61 -0.75 -29.05
N LEU A 279 0.47 -0.55 -29.69
CA LEU A 279 -0.49 0.56 -29.46
C LEU A 279 -0.87 0.80 -27.97
N LYS A 280 -0.58 -0.14 -27.09
CA LYS A 280 -0.80 -0.01 -25.64
C LYS A 280 0.20 0.90 -24.93
N LEU A 281 1.37 1.13 -25.52
CA LEU A 281 2.41 2.00 -24.95
C LEU A 281 1.93 3.45 -24.81
N GLU A 282 1.12 3.93 -25.73
CA GLU A 282 0.59 5.29 -25.70
C GLU A 282 -0.21 5.56 -24.42
N LYS A 283 -1.13 4.66 -24.05
CA LYS A 283 -1.93 4.80 -22.82
C LYS A 283 -1.08 4.72 -21.56
N THR A 284 -0.02 3.94 -21.57
CA THR A 284 0.90 3.81 -20.43
C THR A 284 1.75 5.05 -20.26
N ILE A 285 2.28 5.60 -21.33
CA ILE A 285 3.01 6.88 -21.31
C ILE A 285 2.08 7.99 -20.84
N ASP A 286 0.84 8.05 -21.30
CA ASP A 286 -0.14 9.04 -20.85
C ASP A 286 -0.42 8.94 -19.36
N LYS A 287 -0.50 7.74 -18.80
CA LYS A 287 -0.63 7.55 -17.36
C LYS A 287 0.59 8.04 -16.58
N ILE A 288 1.79 7.67 -17.01
CA ILE A 288 3.04 8.12 -16.39
C ILE A 288 3.10 9.65 -16.45
N VAL A 289 2.82 10.25 -17.60
CA VAL A 289 2.81 11.70 -17.76
C VAL A 289 1.77 12.36 -16.87
N LYS A 290 0.54 11.82 -16.79
CA LYS A 290 -0.50 12.34 -15.90
C LYS A 290 -0.08 12.28 -14.43
N PHE A 291 0.50 11.18 -13.98
CA PHE A 291 1.02 11.08 -12.61
C PHE A 291 2.11 12.11 -12.34
N ILE A 292 3.07 12.23 -13.24
CA ILE A 292 4.13 13.25 -13.12
C ILE A 292 3.52 14.66 -13.06
N PHE A 293 2.54 14.97 -13.93
CA PHE A 293 1.89 16.29 -13.94
C PHE A 293 1.05 16.55 -12.69
N ASN A 294 0.27 15.58 -12.22
CA ASN A 294 -0.58 15.81 -11.06
C ASN A 294 0.20 15.91 -9.75
N GLU A 295 1.33 15.23 -9.63
CA GLU A 295 2.09 15.16 -8.39
C GLU A 295 3.33 16.07 -8.37
N VAL A 296 3.92 16.32 -9.53
CA VAL A 296 5.12 17.17 -9.67
C VAL A 296 4.77 18.56 -10.19
N GLY A 297 3.73 18.68 -11.02
CA GLY A 297 3.33 19.93 -11.69
C GLY A 297 2.43 20.87 -10.89
N LYS A 298 2.06 20.54 -9.66
CA LYS A 298 1.26 21.44 -8.80
C LYS A 298 1.97 22.74 -8.40
N ASN A 299 3.25 22.84 -8.65
CA ASN A 299 4.05 24.03 -8.30
C ASN A 299 4.37 24.96 -9.49
N ILE A 300 3.75 24.77 -10.67
CA ILE A 300 4.06 25.60 -11.85
C ILE A 300 3.13 26.80 -12.00
N ASN A 301 2.10 26.94 -11.15
CA ASN A 301 1.13 28.04 -11.25
C ASN A 301 0.89 28.81 -9.95
N ASP A 302 1.86 28.85 -9.04
CA ASP A 302 1.85 29.81 -7.91
C ASP A 302 2.97 30.84 -8.06
#